data_628415a00753d1abbea78f5cd388272f
#
_entry.id   628415a00753d1abbea78f5cd388272f
#
_cell.length_a   1.000
_cell.length_b   1.000
_cell.length_c   1.000
_cell.angle_alpha   90.00
_cell.angle_beta   90.00
_cell.angle_gamma   90.00
#
_symmetry.space_group_name_H-M   'P 1'
#
loop_
_entity.id
_entity.type
_entity.pdbx_description
1 polymer ?
#
loop_
_entity_poly.entity_id
_entity_poly.type
_entity_poly.pdbx_seq_one_letter_code
_entity_poly.pdbx_strand_id
1 'polypeptide(L)'
;MDNSVTYSYLSKDGEEGYPGDVSVFAKYTLSPVNGALQIEYTATTTKKTPINIANHMYFNLAGHGTGSEGIYQHTIQINANAYTPVDAELIPTGAIDSVQDSPFDFRVPRLMGEFLSSK
;
A
#
# COMPACT_ATOMS: atom_id res chain seq x y z
N MET A 1 3.60 -27.73 -7.83
CA MET A 1 2.29 -27.05 -7.70
C MET A 1 2.55 -25.56 -7.70
N ASP A 2 1.80 -24.82 -8.49
CA ASP A 2 1.89 -23.35 -8.50
C ASP A 2 1.20 -22.83 -7.22
N ASN A 3 1.97 -22.27 -6.28
CA ASN A 3 1.44 -21.69 -5.04
C ASN A 3 0.91 -20.28 -5.30
N SER A 4 0.08 -20.12 -6.31
CA SER A 4 -0.46 -18.82 -6.69
C SER A 4 -1.97 -18.85 -6.86
N VAL A 5 -2.58 -17.67 -6.67
CA VAL A 5 -3.98 -17.38 -7.02
C VAL A 5 -4.02 -16.10 -7.81
N THR A 6 -4.85 -16.05 -8.84
CA THR A 6 -5.07 -14.84 -9.65
C THR A 6 -6.52 -14.40 -9.53
N TYR A 7 -6.73 -13.17 -9.12
CA TYR A 7 -8.02 -12.50 -9.17
C TYR A 7 -8.09 -11.64 -10.43
N SER A 8 -9.27 -11.54 -11.01
CA SER A 8 -9.51 -10.67 -12.16
C SER A 8 -10.75 -9.82 -11.97
N TYR A 9 -10.70 -8.62 -12.50
CA TYR A 9 -11.82 -7.68 -12.53
C TYR A 9 -11.87 -6.96 -13.86
N LEU A 10 -13.08 -6.72 -14.36
CA LEU A 10 -13.33 -5.94 -15.55
C LEU A 10 -14.11 -4.68 -15.15
N SER A 11 -13.40 -3.55 -15.10
CA SER A 11 -14.02 -2.22 -15.02
C SER A 11 -14.53 -1.83 -16.39
N LYS A 12 -15.83 -1.60 -16.52
CA LYS A 12 -16.47 -1.25 -17.79
C LYS A 12 -16.21 0.21 -18.17
N ASP A 13 -16.26 0.49 -19.46
CA ASP A 13 -16.18 1.87 -20.00
C ASP A 13 -17.20 2.78 -19.30
N GLY A 14 -16.73 3.85 -18.67
CA GLY A 14 -17.54 4.80 -17.90
C GLY A 14 -17.75 4.45 -16.43
N GLU A 15 -17.29 3.31 -15.93
CA GLU A 15 -17.33 3.00 -14.50
C GLU A 15 -16.55 4.04 -13.71
N GLU A 16 -17.18 4.61 -12.66
CA GLU A 16 -16.67 5.74 -11.85
C GLU A 16 -16.19 6.94 -12.70
N GLY A 17 -16.69 7.08 -13.93
CA GLY A 17 -16.34 8.15 -14.86
C GLY A 17 -15.06 7.91 -15.67
N TYR A 18 -14.39 6.77 -15.51
CA TYR A 18 -13.15 6.47 -16.24
C TYR A 18 -13.42 5.89 -17.63
N PRO A 19 -12.69 6.33 -18.68
CA PRO A 19 -12.90 5.85 -20.04
C PRO A 19 -12.23 4.49 -20.29
N GLY A 20 -12.88 3.68 -21.10
CA GLY A 20 -12.41 2.39 -21.57
C GLY A 20 -12.73 1.23 -20.65
N ASP A 21 -12.90 0.05 -21.23
CA ASP A 21 -12.91 -1.18 -20.47
C ASP A 21 -11.48 -1.44 -19.94
N VAL A 22 -11.32 -1.69 -18.65
CA VAL A 22 -10.04 -2.02 -18.03
C VAL A 22 -10.12 -3.43 -17.44
N SER A 23 -9.36 -4.36 -18.00
CA SER A 23 -9.20 -5.70 -17.42
C SER A 23 -7.99 -5.70 -16.49
N VAL A 24 -8.20 -5.97 -15.21
CA VAL A 24 -7.17 -6.01 -14.16
C VAL A 24 -6.98 -7.44 -13.68
N PHE A 25 -5.75 -7.84 -13.49
CA PHE A 25 -5.37 -9.12 -12.87
C PHE A 25 -4.43 -8.84 -11.70
N ALA A 26 -4.73 -9.46 -10.56
CA ALA A 26 -3.87 -9.45 -9.38
C ALA A 26 -3.44 -10.87 -9.06
N LYS A 27 -2.18 -11.20 -9.30
CA LYS A 27 -1.61 -12.52 -9.02
C LYS A 27 -0.86 -12.48 -7.69
N TYR A 28 -1.25 -13.34 -6.77
CA TYR A 28 -0.60 -13.56 -5.48
C TYR A 28 0.15 -14.88 -5.54
N THR A 29 1.45 -14.85 -5.28
CA THR A 29 2.31 -16.04 -5.26
C THR A 29 3.00 -16.15 -3.92
N LEU A 30 2.82 -17.29 -3.23
CA LEU A 30 3.53 -17.56 -1.99
C LEU A 30 4.75 -18.46 -2.28
N SER A 31 5.94 -17.96 -1.96
CA SER A 31 7.16 -18.74 -2.10
C SER A 31 7.23 -19.83 -1.02
N PRO A 32 7.35 -21.11 -1.39
CA PRO A 32 7.48 -22.19 -0.43
C PRO A 32 8.88 -22.25 0.22
N VAL A 33 9.84 -21.50 -0.32
CA VAL A 33 11.25 -21.55 0.12
C VAL A 33 11.52 -20.59 1.26
N ASN A 34 10.98 -19.36 1.17
CA ASN A 34 11.28 -18.29 2.12
C ASN A 34 10.01 -17.60 2.68
N GLY A 35 8.83 -18.10 2.35
CA GLY A 35 7.56 -17.52 2.80
C GLY A 35 7.23 -16.15 2.20
N ALA A 36 7.96 -15.69 1.18
CA ALA A 36 7.69 -14.40 0.55
C ALA A 36 6.34 -14.43 -0.18
N LEU A 37 5.53 -13.39 0.01
CA LEU A 37 4.33 -13.12 -0.77
C LEU A 37 4.68 -12.11 -1.87
N GLN A 38 4.57 -12.57 -3.13
CA GLN A 38 4.70 -11.72 -4.30
C GLN A 38 3.32 -11.35 -4.81
N ILE A 39 3.11 -10.08 -5.12
CA ILE A 39 1.86 -9.56 -5.69
C ILE A 39 2.21 -8.85 -7.01
N GLU A 40 1.59 -9.32 -8.10
CA GLU A 40 1.80 -8.79 -9.44
C GLU A 40 0.47 -8.25 -9.98
N TYR A 41 0.47 -7.01 -10.44
CA TYR A 41 -0.67 -6.40 -11.10
C TYR A 41 -0.41 -6.29 -12.59
N THR A 42 -1.38 -6.73 -13.40
CA THR A 42 -1.38 -6.54 -14.85
C THR A 42 -2.72 -5.92 -15.26
N ALA A 43 -2.68 -4.94 -16.13
CA ALA A 43 -3.90 -4.33 -16.64
C ALA A 43 -3.80 -4.09 -18.15
N THR A 44 -4.92 -4.26 -18.83
CA THR A 44 -5.10 -3.90 -20.24
C THR A 44 -6.34 -3.03 -20.38
N THR A 45 -6.34 -2.13 -21.36
CA THR A 45 -7.47 -1.20 -21.55
C THR A 45 -7.80 -1.02 -23.03
N THR A 46 -9.06 -0.72 -23.32
CA THR A 46 -9.55 -0.42 -24.67
C THR A 46 -9.43 1.04 -25.06
N LYS A 47 -9.21 1.95 -24.09
CA LYS A 47 -8.99 3.40 -24.30
C LYS A 47 -7.89 3.91 -23.39
N LYS A 48 -7.32 5.07 -23.72
CA LYS A 48 -6.40 5.78 -22.82
C LYS A 48 -7.14 6.16 -21.54
N THR A 49 -6.66 5.65 -20.39
CA THR A 49 -7.25 5.87 -19.07
C THR A 49 -6.15 5.90 -18.00
N PRO A 50 -6.32 6.63 -16.89
CA PRO A 50 -5.42 6.54 -15.76
C PRO A 50 -5.59 5.19 -15.05
N ILE A 51 -4.48 4.62 -14.56
CA ILE A 51 -4.46 3.41 -13.73
C ILE A 51 -3.58 3.69 -12.52
N ASN A 52 -4.13 3.49 -11.33
CA ASN A 52 -3.39 3.54 -10.08
C ASN A 52 -3.89 2.41 -9.17
N ILE A 53 -3.11 1.34 -9.06
CA ILE A 53 -3.46 0.12 -8.33
C ILE A 53 -2.37 -0.15 -7.31
N ALA A 54 -2.78 -0.34 -6.05
CA ALA A 54 -1.88 -0.70 -4.97
C ALA A 54 -2.48 -1.79 -4.09
N ASN A 55 -1.61 -2.51 -3.38
CA ASN A 55 -2.05 -3.31 -2.25
C ASN A 55 -2.25 -2.40 -1.04
N HIS A 56 -3.35 -2.60 -0.32
CA HIS A 56 -3.70 -1.80 0.85
C HIS A 56 -3.94 -2.68 2.08
N MET A 57 -3.04 -3.62 2.35
CA MET A 57 -3.11 -4.46 3.54
C MET A 57 -2.78 -3.67 4.81
N TYR A 58 -3.50 -3.98 5.89
CA TYR A 58 -3.23 -3.50 7.24
C TYR A 58 -2.61 -4.63 8.04
N PHE A 59 -1.33 -4.51 8.37
CA PHE A 59 -0.62 -5.57 9.06
C PHE A 59 -0.74 -5.46 10.58
N ASN A 60 -1.04 -6.59 11.24
CA ASN A 60 -0.86 -6.78 12.66
C ASN A 60 -0.13 -8.11 12.89
N LEU A 61 1.19 -8.05 13.04
CA LEU A 61 2.05 -9.23 13.18
C LEU A 61 1.88 -9.93 14.54
N ALA A 62 1.26 -9.25 15.53
CA ALA A 62 0.91 -9.85 16.81
C ALA A 62 -0.39 -10.68 16.76
N GLY A 63 -1.13 -10.59 15.64
CA GLY A 63 -2.36 -11.29 15.39
C GLY A 63 -3.61 -10.44 15.56
N HIS A 64 -4.67 -10.78 14.83
CA HIS A 64 -5.92 -10.01 14.78
C HIS A 64 -6.53 -9.72 16.17
N GLY A 65 -6.49 -10.71 17.08
CA GLY A 65 -7.12 -10.59 18.38
C GLY A 65 -6.43 -9.66 19.38
N THR A 66 -5.22 -9.15 19.06
CA THR A 66 -4.46 -8.27 19.98
C THR A 66 -4.84 -6.78 19.86
N GLY A 67 -5.64 -6.44 18.85
CA GLY A 67 -6.10 -5.07 18.62
C GLY A 67 -4.97 -4.05 18.46
N SER A 68 -5.24 -2.82 18.87
CA SER A 68 -4.29 -1.70 18.81
C SER A 68 -3.05 -1.90 19.68
N GLU A 69 -3.20 -2.53 20.84
CA GLU A 69 -2.09 -2.78 21.77
C GLU A 69 -0.99 -3.63 21.13
N GLY A 70 -1.37 -4.63 20.31
CA GLY A 70 -0.43 -5.44 19.55
C GLY A 70 0.35 -4.61 18.54
N ILE A 71 -0.32 -3.68 17.86
CA ILE A 71 0.30 -2.81 16.86
C ILE A 71 1.31 -1.84 17.48
N TYR A 72 1.03 -1.32 18.68
CA TYR A 72 1.92 -0.36 19.36
C TYR A 72 3.30 -0.93 19.66
N GLN A 73 3.43 -2.25 19.73
CA GLN A 73 4.72 -2.93 19.93
C GLN A 73 5.47 -3.21 18.62
N HIS A 74 4.88 -2.87 17.47
CA HIS A 74 5.55 -3.03 16.20
C HIS A 74 6.61 -1.96 16.01
N THR A 75 7.75 -2.40 15.46
CA THR A 75 8.79 -1.50 14.97
C THR A 75 8.60 -1.30 13.47
N ILE A 76 8.60 -0.06 13.05
CA ILE A 76 8.53 0.32 11.63
C ILE A 76 9.82 1.00 11.19
N GLN A 77 10.29 0.66 10.00
CA GLN A 77 11.38 1.34 9.30
C GLN A 77 11.01 1.51 7.84
N ILE A 78 11.24 2.71 7.29
CA ILE A 78 10.96 3.04 5.89
C ILE A 78 12.23 3.66 5.29
N ASN A 79 12.79 3.02 4.27
CA ASN A 79 13.96 3.54 3.57
C ASN A 79 13.53 4.61 2.53
N ALA A 80 13.07 5.75 3.03
CA ALA A 80 12.65 6.89 2.22
C ALA A 80 13.14 8.20 2.84
N ASN A 81 13.68 9.09 2.01
CA ASN A 81 14.15 10.42 2.45
C ASN A 81 13.10 11.52 2.26
N ALA A 82 12.01 11.19 1.57
CA ALA A 82 10.96 12.14 1.24
C ALA A 82 9.58 11.45 1.21
N TYR A 83 8.55 12.26 1.29
CA TYR A 83 7.16 11.84 1.17
C TYR A 83 6.37 12.83 0.29
N THR A 84 5.19 12.43 -0.15
CA THR A 84 4.25 13.27 -0.91
C THR A 84 3.24 13.87 0.06
N PRO A 85 3.32 15.19 0.37
CA PRO A 85 2.37 15.83 1.26
C PRO A 85 0.99 15.96 0.61
N VAL A 86 -0.03 15.99 1.46
CA VAL A 86 -1.43 16.16 1.07
C VAL A 86 -1.99 17.44 1.68
N ASP A 87 -3.02 18.00 1.06
CA ASP A 87 -3.80 19.12 1.60
C ASP A 87 -4.82 18.66 2.66
N ALA A 88 -5.72 19.56 3.07
CA ALA A 88 -6.74 19.29 4.09
C ALA A 88 -7.78 18.25 3.63
N GLU A 89 -7.96 18.11 2.32
CA GLU A 89 -8.84 17.14 1.67
C GLU A 89 -8.13 15.81 1.38
N LEU A 90 -6.89 15.62 1.86
CA LEU A 90 -6.02 14.47 1.63
C LEU A 90 -5.63 14.25 0.15
N ILE A 91 -5.65 15.31 -0.64
CA ILE A 91 -5.21 15.29 -2.03
C ILE A 91 -3.71 15.62 -2.10
N PRO A 92 -2.89 14.85 -2.86
CA PRO A 92 -1.49 15.18 -3.05
C PRO A 92 -1.29 16.57 -3.64
N THR A 93 -0.42 17.38 -3.01
CA THR A 93 -0.14 18.77 -3.45
C THR A 93 0.76 18.84 -4.68
N GLY A 94 1.41 17.71 -5.03
CA GLY A 94 2.43 17.64 -6.08
C GLY A 94 3.85 17.96 -5.57
N ALA A 95 4.01 18.39 -4.32
CA ALA A 95 5.31 18.55 -3.69
C ALA A 95 5.92 17.20 -3.30
N ILE A 96 7.24 17.21 -3.06
CA ILE A 96 7.99 16.08 -2.47
C ILE A 96 8.80 16.69 -1.32
N ASP A 97 8.40 16.41 -0.09
CA ASP A 97 8.97 17.01 1.10
C ASP A 97 9.93 16.05 1.81
N SER A 98 10.98 16.59 2.44
CA SER A 98 11.91 15.81 3.24
C SER A 98 11.20 15.22 4.47
N VAL A 99 11.49 13.95 4.79
CA VAL A 99 11.04 13.34 6.04
C VAL A 99 11.85 13.83 7.25
N GLN A 100 13.02 14.42 7.03
CA GLN A 100 13.94 14.86 8.09
C GLN A 100 13.25 15.86 9.02
N ASP A 101 13.39 15.64 10.33
CA ASP A 101 12.79 16.46 11.38
C ASP A 101 11.25 16.53 11.33
N SER A 102 10.62 15.56 10.66
CA SER A 102 9.16 15.44 10.56
C SER A 102 8.65 14.20 11.31
N PRO A 103 7.33 14.12 11.60
CA PRO A 103 6.71 12.90 12.15
C PRO A 103 6.85 11.68 11.23
N PHE A 104 7.10 11.87 9.94
CA PHE A 104 7.23 10.81 8.93
C PHE A 104 8.65 10.26 8.78
N ASP A 105 9.61 10.66 9.65
CA ASP A 105 10.97 10.16 9.59
C ASP A 105 11.06 8.76 10.25
N PHE A 106 10.97 7.73 9.40
CA PHE A 106 11.13 6.32 9.74
C PHE A 106 12.40 5.71 9.13
N ARG A 107 13.41 6.52 8.82
CA ARG A 107 14.69 6.02 8.27
C ARG A 107 15.45 5.16 9.26
N VAL A 108 15.25 5.38 10.55
CA VAL A 108 15.68 4.47 11.63
C VAL A 108 14.46 3.78 12.24
N PRO A 109 14.62 2.52 12.75
CA PRO A 109 13.51 1.80 13.37
C PRO A 109 12.88 2.59 14.53
N ARG A 110 11.54 2.71 14.54
CA ARG A 110 10.77 3.36 15.59
C ARG A 110 9.59 2.50 16.03
N LEU A 111 9.27 2.51 17.30
CA LEU A 111 8.05 1.88 17.83
C LEU A 111 6.81 2.67 17.41
N MET A 112 5.78 1.98 16.94
CA MET A 112 4.51 2.61 16.54
C MET A 112 3.82 3.32 17.70
N GLY A 113 3.88 2.74 18.91
CA GLY A 113 3.30 3.35 20.10
C GLY A 113 3.93 4.70 20.45
N GLU A 114 5.24 4.84 20.33
CA GLU A 114 5.95 6.12 20.54
C GLU A 114 5.52 7.18 19.53
N PHE A 115 5.40 6.80 18.27
CA PHE A 115 4.94 7.71 17.21
C PHE A 115 3.51 8.21 17.45
N LEU A 116 2.57 7.32 17.81
CA LEU A 116 1.17 7.66 18.00
C LEU A 116 0.92 8.47 19.28
N SER A 117 1.74 8.31 20.31
CA SER A 117 1.63 9.06 21.57
C SER A 117 2.26 10.45 21.52
N SER A 118 3.03 10.77 20.47
CA SER A 118 3.71 12.06 20.29
C SER A 118 2.88 13.11 19.53
N LYS A 119 1.60 12.82 19.26
CA LYS A 119 0.66 13.73 18.58
C LYS A 119 -0.20 14.50 19.56
#